data_e94b93b858692d255732faf38978bd10
#
_entry.id   e94b93b858692d255732faf38978bd10
#
_cell.length_a   1.000
_cell.length_b   1.000
_cell.length_c   1.000
_cell.angle_alpha   90.00
_cell.angle_beta   90.00
_cell.angle_gamma   90.00
#
_symmetry.space_group_name_H-M   'P 1'
#
loop_
_entity.id
_entity.type
_entity.pdbx_description
1 polymer ?
#
loop_
_entity_poly.entity_id
_entity_poly.type
_entity_poly.pdbx_seq_one_letter_code
_entity_poly.pdbx_strand_id
1 'polypeptide(L)'
;MSRQLFRWIYLGFNLKRWVVLFLVAAGIAGLGIAYLLRAAYLAISFPDEIYWVTLQFIPRWLRGLLFLLTAVSLAGLSGWKLRTWVVHVAGREPTDQIDVISTAYRNLRLSRGPNVVVIGGGTGLANILRSLKEVTANISAIVTVADDGGSSGRLRRDLGVIPPGDIRNCIAALAEDESLVTQLFRYRFEHIEGNSISGHSFGNLFLTAMAEVSGGMEAAIDETCRVLQVNGRIIPASLDDVTLVGTFDGDIEIRGESEISNQGYPPRWVSLSPDAIEANPKAVKAISDADLILIGPGSLYTSIIPNILVPGISEAIEASSAPRIFVVNVATQYGETNGYSAARHYEVLRSHAGCEELAT
;
A
#
# COMPACT_ATOMS: atom_id res chain seq x y z
N MET A 1 -9.34 -18.60 -26.40
CA MET A 1 -8.64 -17.49 -27.08
C MET A 1 -9.45 -16.18 -27.19
N SER A 2 -10.77 -16.15 -27.06
CA SER A 2 -11.60 -14.94 -27.28
C SER A 2 -11.74 -13.98 -26.08
N ARG A 3 -11.62 -14.43 -24.81
CA ARG A 3 -11.76 -13.55 -23.63
C ARG A 3 -10.54 -12.67 -23.32
N GLN A 4 -9.35 -13.02 -23.81
CA GLN A 4 -8.12 -12.25 -23.57
C GLN A 4 -7.99 -11.05 -24.51
N LEU A 5 -8.43 -11.16 -25.76
CA LEU A 5 -8.46 -10.01 -26.69
C LEU A 5 -9.39 -8.89 -26.22
N PHE A 6 -10.50 -9.25 -25.56
CA PHE A 6 -11.44 -8.27 -25.01
C PHE A 6 -10.87 -7.49 -23.80
N ARG A 7 -9.97 -8.07 -22.99
CA ARG A 7 -9.31 -7.36 -21.89
C ARG A 7 -8.35 -6.27 -22.37
N TRP A 8 -7.71 -6.43 -23.52
CA TRP A 8 -6.90 -5.39 -24.16
C TRP A 8 -7.76 -4.16 -24.56
N ILE A 9 -9.02 -4.37 -24.87
CA ILE A 9 -9.96 -3.30 -25.24
C ILE A 9 -10.35 -2.45 -24.03
N TYR A 10 -10.23 -2.97 -22.81
CA TYR A 10 -10.54 -2.28 -21.56
C TYR A 10 -9.36 -1.55 -20.88
N LEU A 11 -8.14 -1.68 -21.40
CA LEU A 11 -7.03 -0.83 -20.93
C LEU A 11 -7.37 0.64 -21.21
N GLY A 12 -7.44 1.42 -20.16
CA GLY A 12 -8.04 2.75 -20.02
C GLY A 12 -8.01 3.67 -21.25
N PHE A 13 -9.05 4.46 -21.39
CA PHE A 13 -9.34 5.41 -22.49
C PHE A 13 -8.14 6.25 -22.95
N ASN A 14 -7.17 6.54 -22.06
CA ASN A 14 -5.98 7.33 -22.37
C ASN A 14 -4.98 6.59 -23.29
N LEU A 15 -4.71 5.29 -23.05
CA LEU A 15 -3.76 4.55 -23.89
C LEU A 15 -4.29 4.37 -25.32
N LYS A 16 -5.61 4.16 -25.48
CA LYS A 16 -6.25 4.03 -26.81
C LYS A 16 -6.13 5.30 -27.64
N ARG A 17 -6.29 6.48 -27.04
CA ARG A 17 -6.13 7.76 -27.72
C ARG A 17 -4.72 7.94 -28.26
N TRP A 18 -3.71 7.58 -27.49
CA TRP A 18 -2.32 7.67 -27.92
C TRP A 18 -1.96 6.65 -29.00
N VAL A 19 -2.47 5.41 -28.89
CA VAL A 19 -2.31 4.39 -29.95
C VAL A 19 -2.97 4.82 -31.25
N VAL A 20 -4.21 5.32 -31.21
CA VAL A 20 -4.90 5.85 -32.40
C VAL A 20 -4.15 7.05 -32.98
N LEU A 21 -3.68 7.99 -32.13
CA LEU A 21 -2.89 9.13 -32.58
C LEU A 21 -1.59 8.69 -33.26
N PHE A 22 -0.89 7.71 -32.69
CA PHE A 22 0.31 7.13 -33.27
C PHE A 22 0.05 6.48 -34.64
N LEU A 23 -1.03 5.71 -34.77
CA LEU A 23 -1.41 5.10 -36.05
C LEU A 23 -1.77 6.14 -37.11
N VAL A 24 -2.48 7.21 -36.73
CA VAL A 24 -2.79 8.33 -37.63
C VAL A 24 -1.50 9.05 -38.03
N ALA A 25 -0.62 9.34 -37.10
CA ALA A 25 0.66 9.97 -37.40
C ALA A 25 1.54 9.12 -38.32
N ALA A 26 1.58 7.79 -38.09
CA ALA A 26 2.29 6.86 -38.94
C ALA A 26 1.69 6.80 -40.35
N GLY A 27 0.36 6.85 -40.48
CA GLY A 27 -0.33 6.95 -41.78
C GLY A 27 -0.01 8.24 -42.54
N ILE A 28 -0.01 9.38 -41.87
CA ILE A 28 0.37 10.67 -42.44
C ILE A 28 1.83 10.69 -42.89
N ALA A 29 2.75 10.16 -42.05
CA ALA A 29 4.16 10.02 -42.38
C ALA A 29 4.36 9.11 -43.59
N GLY A 30 3.63 7.99 -43.68
CA GLY A 30 3.64 7.08 -44.83
C GLY A 30 3.21 7.77 -46.13
N LEU A 31 2.15 8.59 -46.05
CA LEU A 31 1.72 9.41 -47.20
C LEU A 31 2.79 10.43 -47.62
N GLY A 32 3.40 11.12 -46.66
CA GLY A 32 4.50 12.05 -46.92
C GLY A 32 5.68 11.38 -47.62
N ILE A 33 6.12 10.22 -47.13
CA ILE A 33 7.19 9.43 -47.75
C ILE A 33 6.78 9.00 -49.18
N ALA A 34 5.54 8.56 -49.40
CA ALA A 34 5.05 8.16 -50.71
C ALA A 34 5.10 9.33 -51.73
N TYR A 35 4.71 10.55 -51.30
CA TYR A 35 4.82 11.74 -52.15
C TYR A 35 6.27 12.12 -52.47
N LEU A 36 7.17 12.05 -51.52
CA LEU A 36 8.60 12.33 -51.72
C LEU A 36 9.25 11.30 -52.66
N LEU A 37 8.95 10.01 -52.47
CA LEU A 37 9.42 8.94 -53.35
C LEU A 37 8.89 9.09 -54.75
N ARG A 38 7.62 9.50 -54.93
CA ARG A 38 7.04 9.79 -56.25
C ARG A 38 7.75 10.97 -56.93
N ALA A 39 8.02 12.04 -56.18
CA ALA A 39 8.74 13.20 -56.71
C ALA A 39 10.18 12.82 -57.16
N ALA A 40 10.91 12.08 -56.31
CA ALA A 40 12.23 11.55 -56.62
C ALA A 40 12.23 10.63 -57.84
N TYR A 41 11.22 9.76 -57.96
CA TYR A 41 11.07 8.83 -59.09
C TYR A 41 10.82 9.55 -60.42
N LEU A 42 10.19 10.72 -60.40
CA LEU A 42 9.94 11.55 -61.61
C LEU A 42 11.13 12.43 -61.97
N ALA A 43 12.04 12.73 -61.02
CA ALA A 43 13.17 13.62 -61.19
C ALA A 43 14.50 12.90 -61.47
N ILE A 44 14.63 11.64 -61.15
CA ILE A 44 15.88 10.87 -61.20
C ILE A 44 15.69 9.61 -62.04
N SER A 45 16.60 9.32 -63.01
CA SER A 45 16.68 8.04 -63.69
C SER A 45 17.31 7.00 -62.76
N PHE A 46 16.52 6.03 -62.29
CA PHE A 46 17.03 4.97 -61.43
C PHE A 46 17.69 3.86 -62.22
N PRO A 47 18.73 3.19 -61.65
CA PRO A 47 19.34 1.99 -62.22
C PRO A 47 18.35 0.84 -62.38
N ASP A 48 18.62 -0.06 -63.35
CA ASP A 48 17.75 -1.19 -63.69
C ASP A 48 17.53 -2.19 -62.55
N GLU A 49 18.49 -2.24 -61.56
CA GLU A 49 18.38 -3.07 -60.37
C GLU A 49 17.17 -2.72 -59.51
N ILE A 50 16.79 -1.44 -59.49
CA ILE A 50 15.61 -0.96 -58.72
C ILE A 50 14.31 -1.54 -59.28
N TYR A 51 14.27 -1.82 -60.56
CA TYR A 51 13.09 -2.44 -61.21
C TYR A 51 12.78 -3.81 -60.57
N TRP A 52 13.83 -4.62 -60.27
CA TRP A 52 13.68 -5.93 -59.66
C TRP A 52 13.37 -5.84 -58.15
N VAL A 53 14.07 -4.99 -57.39
CA VAL A 53 13.89 -4.82 -55.93
C VAL A 53 12.50 -4.27 -55.62
N THR A 54 11.97 -3.38 -56.44
CA THR A 54 10.63 -2.80 -56.27
C THR A 54 9.55 -3.62 -56.94
N LEU A 55 9.84 -4.81 -57.47
CA LEU A 55 8.90 -5.74 -58.08
C LEU A 55 8.05 -5.09 -59.18
N GLN A 56 8.66 -4.28 -60.07
CA GLN A 56 7.93 -3.50 -61.06
C GLN A 56 7.29 -4.37 -62.16
N PHE A 57 7.71 -5.62 -62.29
CA PHE A 57 7.10 -6.62 -63.20
C PHE A 57 5.74 -7.13 -62.72
N ILE A 58 5.34 -6.81 -61.45
CA ILE A 58 4.05 -7.20 -60.89
C ILE A 58 3.04 -6.01 -60.95
N PRO A 59 1.76 -6.24 -61.18
CA PRO A 59 0.72 -5.21 -61.15
C PRO A 59 0.76 -4.37 -59.88
N ARG A 60 0.56 -3.05 -59.97
CA ARG A 60 0.74 -2.10 -58.86
C ARG A 60 -0.06 -2.46 -57.60
N TRP A 61 -1.29 -2.92 -57.79
CA TRP A 61 -2.15 -3.30 -56.65
C TRP A 61 -1.64 -4.55 -55.91
N LEU A 62 -1.13 -5.55 -56.65
CA LEU A 62 -0.58 -6.79 -56.07
C LEU A 62 0.74 -6.53 -55.31
N ARG A 63 1.59 -5.67 -55.86
CA ARG A 63 2.82 -5.20 -55.25
C ARG A 63 2.55 -4.45 -53.95
N GLY A 64 1.56 -3.55 -53.92
CA GLY A 64 1.13 -2.86 -52.69
C GLY A 64 0.64 -3.84 -51.63
N LEU A 65 -0.12 -4.86 -52.03
CA LEU A 65 -0.62 -5.89 -51.12
C LEU A 65 0.56 -6.72 -50.53
N LEU A 66 1.54 -7.11 -51.35
CA LEU A 66 2.73 -7.86 -50.92
C LEU A 66 3.56 -7.07 -49.89
N PHE A 67 3.84 -5.80 -50.15
CA PHE A 67 4.57 -4.96 -49.20
C PHE A 67 3.81 -4.76 -47.91
N LEU A 68 2.49 -4.59 -47.98
CA LEU A 68 1.67 -4.47 -46.78
C LEU A 68 1.66 -5.74 -45.93
N LEU A 69 1.49 -6.90 -46.57
CA LEU A 69 1.58 -8.20 -45.89
C LEU A 69 2.94 -8.45 -45.25
N THR A 70 4.02 -8.11 -45.96
CA THR A 70 5.38 -8.20 -45.42
C THR A 70 5.59 -7.28 -44.22
N ALA A 71 5.13 -6.03 -44.29
CA ALA A 71 5.21 -5.07 -43.21
C ALA A 71 4.42 -5.54 -41.96
N VAL A 72 3.19 -6.04 -42.16
CA VAL A 72 2.37 -6.60 -41.07
C VAL A 72 3.04 -7.83 -40.44
N SER A 73 3.61 -8.71 -41.25
CA SER A 73 4.32 -9.90 -40.77
C SER A 73 5.57 -9.53 -39.97
N LEU A 74 6.38 -8.59 -40.45
CA LEU A 74 7.56 -8.10 -39.74
C LEU A 74 7.19 -7.39 -38.45
N ALA A 75 6.14 -6.57 -38.45
CA ALA A 75 5.63 -5.91 -37.25
C ALA A 75 5.11 -6.95 -36.22
N GLY A 76 4.43 -7.98 -36.66
CA GLY A 76 3.97 -9.08 -35.81
C GLY A 76 5.13 -9.87 -35.19
N LEU A 77 6.13 -10.22 -36.00
CA LEU A 77 7.37 -10.91 -35.53
C LEU A 77 8.18 -10.04 -34.56
N SER A 78 8.30 -8.75 -34.86
CA SER A 78 9.00 -7.80 -34.00
C SER A 78 8.28 -7.63 -32.66
N GLY A 79 6.97 -7.46 -32.69
CA GLY A 79 6.15 -7.38 -31.47
C GLY A 79 6.22 -8.66 -30.63
N TRP A 80 6.23 -9.83 -31.27
CA TRP A 80 6.39 -11.11 -30.59
C TRP A 80 7.78 -11.25 -29.94
N LYS A 81 8.87 -10.91 -30.66
CA LYS A 81 10.23 -10.93 -30.14
C LYS A 81 10.46 -9.89 -29.03
N LEU A 82 9.91 -8.68 -29.17
CA LEU A 82 9.99 -7.65 -28.15
C LEU A 82 9.29 -8.10 -26.85
N ARG A 83 8.10 -8.70 -27.00
CA ARG A 83 7.37 -9.31 -25.87
C ARG A 83 8.19 -10.39 -25.16
N THR A 84 8.80 -11.33 -25.89
CA THR A 84 9.65 -12.40 -25.31
C THR A 84 10.89 -11.83 -24.63
N TRP A 85 11.50 -10.79 -25.21
CA TRP A 85 12.65 -10.12 -24.62
C TRP A 85 12.29 -9.38 -23.30
N VAL A 86 11.19 -8.62 -23.28
CA VAL A 86 10.70 -7.91 -22.09
C VAL A 86 10.41 -8.90 -20.95
N VAL A 87 9.78 -10.03 -21.24
CA VAL A 87 9.51 -11.09 -20.26
C VAL A 87 10.80 -11.69 -19.72
N HIS A 88 11.80 -11.91 -20.56
CA HIS A 88 13.08 -12.50 -20.16
C HIS A 88 13.92 -11.54 -19.29
N VAL A 89 13.93 -10.24 -19.65
CA VAL A 89 14.63 -9.19 -18.87
C VAL A 89 13.94 -8.90 -17.54
N ALA A 90 12.62 -9.10 -17.44
CA ALA A 90 11.87 -8.97 -16.20
C ALA A 90 12.15 -10.12 -15.19
N GLY A 91 12.97 -11.12 -15.54
CA GLY A 91 13.45 -12.17 -14.61
C GLY A 91 12.38 -13.11 -14.08
N ARG A 92 11.21 -13.22 -14.76
CA ARG A 92 10.11 -14.11 -14.36
C ARG A 92 10.01 -15.32 -15.28
N GLU A 93 9.81 -16.49 -14.70
CA GLU A 93 9.59 -17.76 -15.40
C GLU A 93 8.38 -17.70 -16.35
N PRO A 94 8.43 -18.42 -17.50
CA PRO A 94 7.39 -18.37 -18.56
C PRO A 94 5.99 -18.82 -18.12
N THR A 95 5.84 -19.44 -16.97
CA THR A 95 4.57 -19.94 -16.44
C THR A 95 3.64 -18.81 -16.00
N ASP A 96 4.19 -17.62 -15.71
CA ASP A 96 3.46 -16.47 -15.13
C ASP A 96 3.04 -15.39 -16.16
N GLN A 97 3.11 -15.70 -17.47
CA GLN A 97 2.80 -14.70 -18.52
C GLN A 97 1.35 -14.18 -18.50
N ILE A 98 0.43 -14.94 -17.92
CA ILE A 98 -0.96 -14.50 -17.74
C ILE A 98 -1.04 -13.48 -16.58
N ASP A 99 -0.10 -13.53 -15.67
CA ASP A 99 -0.09 -12.76 -14.44
C ASP A 99 0.39 -11.31 -14.60
N VAL A 100 1.34 -11.02 -15.49
CA VAL A 100 1.88 -9.66 -15.64
C VAL A 100 0.81 -8.66 -16.10
N ILE A 101 -0.02 -9.05 -17.08
CA ILE A 101 -1.10 -8.18 -17.60
C ILE A 101 -2.25 -8.08 -16.59
N SER A 102 -2.59 -9.19 -15.93
CA SER A 102 -3.64 -9.21 -14.90
C SER A 102 -3.19 -8.44 -13.66
N THR A 103 -1.92 -8.55 -13.26
CA THR A 103 -1.32 -7.80 -12.15
C THR A 103 -1.23 -6.31 -12.48
N ALA A 104 -0.76 -5.93 -13.66
CA ALA A 104 -0.74 -4.54 -14.10
C ALA A 104 -2.16 -3.93 -14.16
N TYR A 105 -3.15 -4.68 -14.64
CA TYR A 105 -4.55 -4.25 -14.66
C TYR A 105 -5.12 -4.13 -13.25
N ARG A 106 -4.83 -5.10 -12.36
CA ARG A 106 -5.22 -5.06 -10.95
C ARG A 106 -4.63 -3.84 -10.26
N ASN A 107 -3.32 -3.60 -10.40
CA ASN A 107 -2.64 -2.46 -9.79
C ASN A 107 -3.17 -1.12 -10.31
N LEU A 108 -3.44 -1.01 -11.61
CA LEU A 108 -4.06 0.19 -12.20
C LEU A 108 -5.49 0.41 -11.70
N ARG A 109 -6.25 -0.66 -11.46
CA ARG A 109 -7.60 -0.59 -10.89
C ARG A 109 -7.54 -0.16 -9.43
N LEU A 110 -6.66 -0.78 -8.65
CA LEU A 110 -6.50 -0.49 -7.22
C LEU A 110 -5.97 0.92 -6.97
N SER A 111 -5.06 1.44 -7.81
CA SER A 111 -4.55 2.81 -7.69
C SER A 111 -5.60 3.90 -7.96
N ARG A 112 -6.74 3.54 -8.57
CA ARG A 112 -7.90 4.44 -8.78
C ARG A 112 -8.98 4.25 -7.73
N GLY A 113 -8.75 3.39 -6.76
CA GLY A 113 -9.66 3.17 -5.64
C GLY A 113 -9.72 4.38 -4.70
N PRO A 114 -10.67 4.39 -3.75
CA PRO A 114 -10.79 5.45 -2.77
C PRO A 114 -9.56 5.54 -1.86
N ASN A 115 -9.29 6.72 -1.33
CA ASN A 115 -8.33 6.93 -0.26
C ASN A 115 -8.95 6.48 1.06
N VAL A 116 -8.47 5.38 1.62
CA VAL A 116 -9.00 4.82 2.86
C VAL A 116 -7.98 5.00 3.98
N VAL A 117 -8.38 5.69 5.01
CA VAL A 117 -7.63 5.78 6.27
C VAL A 117 -8.13 4.72 7.23
N VAL A 118 -7.22 3.99 7.86
CA VAL A 118 -7.55 3.01 8.90
C VAL A 118 -6.75 3.34 10.15
N ILE A 119 -7.44 3.53 11.27
CA ILE A 119 -6.85 3.96 12.55
C ILE A 119 -6.92 2.80 13.55
N GLY A 120 -5.80 2.44 14.15
CA GLY A 120 -5.78 1.37 15.15
C GLY A 120 -4.39 0.84 15.47
N GLY A 121 -4.32 -0.46 15.80
CA GLY A 121 -3.09 -1.17 16.15
C GLY A 121 -3.31 -2.67 16.24
N GLY A 122 -2.28 -3.39 16.61
CA GLY A 122 -2.34 -4.83 16.85
C GLY A 122 -2.66 -5.69 15.62
N THR A 123 -3.10 -6.89 15.91
CA THR A 123 -3.47 -7.89 14.89
C THR A 123 -4.80 -7.54 14.20
N GLY A 124 -5.68 -6.82 14.89
CA GLY A 124 -6.99 -6.40 14.35
C GLY A 124 -6.81 -5.51 13.12
N LEU A 125 -5.99 -4.47 13.23
CA LEU A 125 -5.65 -3.58 12.13
C LEU A 125 -5.03 -4.35 10.96
N ALA A 126 -4.07 -5.22 11.21
CA ALA A 126 -3.43 -6.03 10.17
C ALA A 126 -4.45 -6.90 9.40
N ASN A 127 -5.49 -7.42 10.07
CA ASN A 127 -6.51 -8.25 9.42
C ASN A 127 -7.39 -7.44 8.45
N ILE A 128 -7.82 -6.24 8.82
CA ILE A 128 -8.62 -5.41 7.91
C ILE A 128 -7.80 -4.90 6.73
N LEU A 129 -6.52 -4.57 6.96
CA LEU A 129 -5.60 -4.14 5.90
C LEU A 129 -5.44 -5.20 4.79
N ARG A 130 -5.40 -6.51 5.16
CA ARG A 130 -5.38 -7.62 4.20
C ARG A 130 -6.59 -7.63 3.27
N SER A 131 -7.75 -7.32 3.80
CA SER A 131 -8.97 -7.25 3.00
C SER A 131 -9.01 -6.01 2.14
N LEU A 132 -8.60 -4.87 2.67
CA LEU A 132 -8.63 -3.59 1.97
C LEU A 132 -7.65 -3.52 0.79
N LYS A 133 -6.49 -4.17 0.86
CA LYS A 133 -5.51 -4.18 -0.25
C LYS A 133 -6.04 -4.82 -1.54
N GLU A 134 -7.13 -5.60 -1.46
CA GLU A 134 -7.83 -6.16 -2.62
C GLU A 134 -8.84 -5.16 -3.24
N VAL A 135 -9.17 -4.09 -2.53
CA VAL A 135 -10.17 -3.08 -2.92
C VAL A 135 -9.49 -1.82 -3.46
N THR A 136 -8.47 -1.33 -2.76
CA THR A 136 -7.72 -0.11 -3.11
C THR A 136 -6.24 -0.24 -2.77
N ALA A 137 -5.38 0.45 -3.52
CA ALA A 137 -3.98 0.64 -3.18
C ALA A 137 -3.74 1.93 -2.36
N ASN A 138 -4.77 2.79 -2.23
CA ASN A 138 -4.67 4.08 -1.58
C ASN A 138 -5.03 3.97 -0.08
N ILE A 139 -4.33 3.07 0.62
CA ILE A 139 -4.53 2.83 2.04
C ILE A 139 -3.52 3.64 2.85
N SER A 140 -3.98 4.31 3.90
CA SER A 140 -3.13 4.93 4.92
C SER A 140 -3.50 4.33 6.29
N ALA A 141 -2.62 3.50 6.84
CA ALA A 141 -2.78 2.90 8.17
C ALA A 141 -2.13 3.81 9.21
N ILE A 142 -2.93 4.41 10.08
CA ILE A 142 -2.46 5.19 11.23
C ILE A 142 -2.34 4.25 12.42
N VAL A 143 -1.13 4.12 12.95
CA VAL A 143 -0.77 3.06 13.89
C VAL A 143 -0.35 3.67 15.22
N THR A 144 -0.89 3.12 16.32
CA THR A 144 -0.51 3.53 17.67
C THR A 144 0.97 3.31 17.94
N VAL A 145 1.55 4.18 18.75
CA VAL A 145 2.95 4.14 19.20
C VAL A 145 3.09 3.93 20.71
N ALA A 146 1.99 3.54 21.37
CA ALA A 146 1.95 3.36 22.82
C ALA A 146 2.31 1.93 23.29
N ASP A 147 2.61 0.98 22.37
CA ASP A 147 2.98 -0.41 22.69
C ASP A 147 4.28 -0.44 23.51
N ASP A 148 4.24 -1.08 24.66
CA ASP A 148 5.41 -1.32 25.55
C ASP A 148 5.63 -2.79 25.83
N GLY A 149 4.93 -3.66 25.14
CA GLY A 149 4.95 -5.10 25.36
C GLY A 149 6.12 -5.83 24.72
N GLY A 150 6.51 -6.92 25.30
CA GLY A 150 7.42 -7.94 24.74
C GLY A 150 8.69 -7.39 24.09
N SER A 151 8.89 -7.71 22.81
CA SER A 151 10.05 -7.29 22.03
C SER A 151 10.05 -5.79 21.71
N SER A 152 8.89 -5.21 21.41
CA SER A 152 8.75 -3.78 21.09
C SER A 152 9.13 -2.91 22.28
N GLY A 153 8.59 -3.22 23.47
CA GLY A 153 8.87 -2.47 24.67
C GLY A 153 10.33 -2.56 25.12
N ARG A 154 11.01 -3.70 24.90
CA ARG A 154 12.46 -3.79 25.17
C ARG A 154 13.25 -2.88 24.25
N LEU A 155 13.01 -2.93 22.93
CA LEU A 155 13.70 -2.06 21.97
C LEU A 155 13.44 -0.58 22.23
N ARG A 156 12.21 -0.23 22.60
CA ARG A 156 11.86 1.13 23.01
C ARG A 156 12.68 1.60 24.21
N ARG A 157 12.75 0.79 25.27
CA ARG A 157 13.53 1.13 26.49
C ARG A 157 15.03 1.17 26.27
N ASP A 158 15.55 0.22 25.47
CA ASP A 158 17.00 0.03 25.33
C ASP A 158 17.60 0.99 24.29
N LEU A 159 16.82 1.35 23.24
CA LEU A 159 17.30 2.12 22.09
C LEU A 159 16.51 3.42 21.84
N GLY A 160 15.46 3.71 22.62
CA GLY A 160 14.67 4.93 22.47
C GLY A 160 13.88 5.02 21.16
N VAL A 161 13.61 3.89 20.52
CA VAL A 161 12.88 3.86 19.24
C VAL A 161 11.38 3.74 19.45
N ILE A 162 10.59 4.26 18.52
CA ILE A 162 9.15 4.01 18.46
C ILE A 162 8.91 2.49 18.40
N PRO A 163 7.94 1.94 19.16
CA PRO A 163 7.71 0.50 19.24
C PRO A 163 7.33 -0.06 17.85
N PRO A 164 8.13 -1.00 17.30
CA PRO A 164 7.96 -1.44 15.91
C PRO A 164 6.91 -2.53 15.72
N GLY A 165 6.30 -3.06 16.79
CA GLY A 165 5.47 -4.27 16.74
C GLY A 165 4.26 -4.16 15.84
N ASP A 166 3.45 -3.14 16.03
CA ASP A 166 2.23 -2.91 15.26
C ASP A 166 2.54 -2.42 13.85
N ILE A 167 3.54 -1.57 13.70
CA ILE A 167 4.06 -1.12 12.41
C ILE A 167 4.49 -2.33 11.56
N ARG A 168 5.28 -3.23 12.15
CA ARG A 168 5.71 -4.49 11.52
C ARG A 168 4.53 -5.35 11.06
N ASN A 169 3.48 -5.47 11.87
CA ASN A 169 2.28 -6.25 11.53
C ASN A 169 1.55 -5.64 10.33
N CYS A 170 1.46 -4.31 10.25
CA CYS A 170 0.86 -3.59 9.13
C CYS A 170 1.69 -3.72 7.85
N ILE A 171 3.02 -3.60 7.93
CA ILE A 171 3.95 -3.82 6.81
C ILE A 171 3.74 -5.22 6.23
N ALA A 172 3.75 -6.25 7.08
CA ALA A 172 3.56 -7.63 6.65
C ALA A 172 2.19 -7.85 5.99
N ALA A 173 1.13 -7.22 6.50
CA ALA A 173 -0.22 -7.34 5.96
C ALA A 173 -0.39 -6.72 4.57
N LEU A 174 0.30 -5.61 4.30
CA LEU A 174 0.20 -4.85 3.06
C LEU A 174 1.29 -5.21 2.04
N ALA A 175 2.29 -6.02 2.40
CA ALA A 175 3.32 -6.48 1.48
C ALA A 175 2.74 -7.28 0.31
N GLU A 176 3.38 -7.22 -0.87
CA GLU A 176 2.97 -7.97 -2.05
C GLU A 176 3.11 -9.48 -1.81
N ASP A 177 4.28 -9.93 -1.34
CA ASP A 177 4.48 -11.31 -0.85
C ASP A 177 4.25 -11.39 0.66
N GLU A 178 3.00 -11.33 1.04
CA GLU A 178 2.61 -11.39 2.45
C GLU A 178 3.06 -12.68 3.15
N SER A 179 3.05 -13.80 2.45
CA SER A 179 3.36 -15.10 3.03
C SER A 179 4.80 -15.15 3.55
N LEU A 180 5.77 -14.85 2.70
CA LEU A 180 7.20 -14.86 3.03
C LEU A 180 7.55 -13.75 4.04
N VAL A 181 7.06 -12.53 3.80
CA VAL A 181 7.31 -11.37 4.68
C VAL A 181 6.73 -11.62 6.08
N THR A 182 5.52 -12.18 6.16
CA THR A 182 4.90 -12.52 7.44
C THR A 182 5.71 -13.58 8.19
N GLN A 183 6.17 -14.64 7.52
CA GLN A 183 7.00 -15.66 8.14
C GLN A 183 8.31 -15.07 8.66
N LEU A 184 9.01 -14.29 7.83
CA LEU A 184 10.27 -13.65 8.17
C LEU A 184 10.11 -12.66 9.32
N PHE A 185 9.13 -11.77 9.25
CA PHE A 185 8.93 -10.73 10.27
C PHE A 185 8.41 -11.28 11.59
N ARG A 186 7.71 -12.41 11.59
CA ARG A 186 7.26 -13.11 12.80
C ARG A 186 8.31 -14.05 13.38
N TYR A 187 9.37 -14.37 12.62
CA TYR A 187 10.44 -15.21 13.13
C TYR A 187 10.97 -14.61 14.44
N ARG A 188 11.03 -15.43 15.50
CA ARG A 188 11.59 -15.05 16.79
C ARG A 188 12.87 -15.84 17.04
N PHE A 189 13.88 -15.11 17.48
CA PHE A 189 15.13 -15.75 17.91
C PHE A 189 14.87 -16.54 19.17
N GLU A 190 15.37 -17.78 19.20
CA GLU A 190 15.20 -18.66 20.34
C GLU A 190 15.74 -18.04 21.63
N HIS A 191 15.12 -18.41 22.75
CA HIS A 191 15.56 -17.90 24.05
C HIS A 191 16.82 -18.66 24.48
N ILE A 192 17.97 -17.99 24.32
CA ILE A 192 19.28 -18.47 24.76
C ILE A 192 19.75 -17.54 25.91
N GLU A 193 20.04 -18.12 27.05
CA GLU A 193 20.46 -17.36 28.24
C GLU A 193 21.73 -16.55 27.94
N GLY A 194 21.72 -15.24 28.29
CA GLY A 194 22.83 -14.33 27.98
C GLY A 194 22.88 -13.77 26.57
N ASN A 195 21.90 -14.12 25.68
CA ASN A 195 21.83 -13.57 24.31
C ASN A 195 20.87 -12.39 24.25
N SER A 196 21.38 -11.20 23.93
CA SER A 196 20.62 -9.95 23.87
C SER A 196 19.50 -9.94 22.80
N ILE A 197 19.63 -10.70 21.70
CA ILE A 197 18.61 -10.78 20.66
C ILE A 197 17.50 -11.80 20.99
N SER A 198 17.68 -12.58 22.06
CA SER A 198 16.76 -13.64 22.45
C SER A 198 15.34 -13.15 22.68
N GLY A 199 14.37 -13.83 22.05
CA GLY A 199 12.95 -13.50 22.12
C GLY A 199 12.53 -12.26 21.31
N HIS A 200 13.45 -11.56 20.64
CA HIS A 200 13.10 -10.51 19.68
C HIS A 200 12.57 -11.14 18.38
N SER A 201 11.61 -10.47 17.73
CA SER A 201 11.25 -10.84 16.36
C SER A 201 12.23 -10.22 15.37
N PHE A 202 12.54 -10.94 14.29
CA PHE A 202 13.39 -10.42 13.23
C PHE A 202 12.86 -9.07 12.68
N GLY A 203 11.54 -8.97 12.42
CA GLY A 203 10.99 -7.74 11.88
C GLY A 203 11.12 -6.53 12.80
N ASN A 204 11.06 -6.71 14.13
CA ASN A 204 11.30 -5.62 15.07
C ASN A 204 12.77 -5.17 15.02
N LEU A 205 13.72 -6.11 15.04
CA LEU A 205 15.15 -5.81 14.90
C LEU A 205 15.47 -5.16 13.56
N PHE A 206 14.85 -5.64 12.49
CA PHE A 206 15.02 -5.09 11.14
C PHE A 206 14.56 -3.62 11.07
N LEU A 207 13.37 -3.31 11.58
CA LEU A 207 12.85 -1.92 11.59
C LEU A 207 13.70 -1.01 12.47
N THR A 208 14.18 -1.51 13.62
CA THR A 208 15.08 -0.76 14.49
C THR A 208 16.41 -0.45 13.78
N ALA A 209 17.01 -1.44 13.13
CA ALA A 209 18.24 -1.23 12.35
C ALA A 209 18.00 -0.28 11.16
N MET A 210 16.86 -0.39 10.49
CA MET A 210 16.48 0.54 9.43
C MET A 210 16.32 1.97 9.96
N ALA A 211 15.80 2.15 11.19
CA ALA A 211 15.66 3.49 11.78
C ALA A 211 17.03 4.15 12.02
N GLU A 212 18.02 3.40 12.48
CA GLU A 212 19.38 3.89 12.62
C GLU A 212 20.02 4.29 11.28
N VAL A 213 19.85 3.43 10.26
CA VAL A 213 20.44 3.66 8.92
C VAL A 213 19.76 4.82 8.19
N SER A 214 18.44 4.96 8.35
CA SER A 214 17.63 5.94 7.61
C SER A 214 17.47 7.28 8.33
N GLY A 215 17.97 7.40 9.57
CA GLY A 215 17.90 8.63 10.36
C GLY A 215 16.56 8.83 11.07
N GLY A 216 15.82 7.75 11.36
CA GLY A 216 14.59 7.77 12.15
C GLY A 216 13.56 6.75 11.71
N MET A 217 12.58 6.49 12.58
CA MET A 217 11.58 5.43 12.35
C MET A 217 10.67 5.73 11.16
N GLU A 218 10.30 6.98 10.95
CA GLU A 218 9.44 7.33 9.81
C GLU A 218 10.12 7.02 8.46
N ALA A 219 11.37 7.43 8.30
CA ALA A 219 12.16 7.11 7.10
C ALA A 219 12.39 5.59 6.95
N ALA A 220 12.61 4.88 8.06
CA ALA A 220 12.72 3.42 8.07
C ALA A 220 11.47 2.72 7.57
N ILE A 221 10.29 3.20 7.97
CA ILE A 221 9.00 2.67 7.51
C ILE A 221 8.85 2.90 6.01
N ASP A 222 9.09 4.12 5.53
CA ASP A 222 8.98 4.47 4.11
C ASP A 222 9.92 3.60 3.25
N GLU A 223 11.19 3.45 3.63
CA GLU A 223 12.17 2.62 2.92
C GLU A 223 11.83 1.13 2.98
N THR A 224 11.37 0.64 4.13
CA THR A 224 10.92 -0.75 4.28
C THR A 224 9.70 -1.02 3.39
N CYS A 225 8.73 -0.13 3.36
CA CYS A 225 7.56 -0.24 2.48
C CYS A 225 7.97 -0.27 1.00
N ARG A 226 8.97 0.53 0.62
CA ARG A 226 9.51 0.53 -0.74
C ARG A 226 10.18 -0.79 -1.12
N VAL A 227 11.04 -1.32 -0.24
CA VAL A 227 11.78 -2.58 -0.48
C VAL A 227 10.83 -3.78 -0.55
N LEU A 228 9.82 -3.82 0.31
CA LEU A 228 8.87 -4.94 0.41
C LEU A 228 7.64 -4.75 -0.50
N GLN A 229 7.62 -3.71 -1.34
CA GLN A 229 6.52 -3.41 -2.27
C GLN A 229 5.16 -3.40 -1.56
N VAL A 230 5.08 -2.64 -0.47
CA VAL A 230 3.86 -2.51 0.35
C VAL A 230 2.81 -1.69 -0.40
N ASN A 231 1.60 -2.22 -0.50
CA ASN A 231 0.46 -1.54 -1.14
C ASN A 231 -0.26 -0.64 -0.14
N GLY A 232 0.18 0.61 -0.01
CA GLY A 232 -0.34 1.59 0.94
C GLY A 232 0.75 2.29 1.72
N ARG A 233 0.35 3.09 2.73
CA ARG A 233 1.25 3.81 3.63
C ARG A 233 0.98 3.39 5.07
N ILE A 234 2.02 3.32 5.86
CA ILE A 234 1.94 3.05 7.29
C ILE A 234 2.52 4.26 8.01
N ILE A 235 1.72 4.87 8.85
CA ILE A 235 2.00 6.16 9.45
C ILE A 235 1.85 6.02 10.97
N PRO A 236 2.91 6.21 11.75
CA PRO A 236 2.79 6.31 13.20
C PRO A 236 1.88 7.48 13.57
N ALA A 237 1.02 7.32 14.58
CA ALA A 237 0.13 8.38 15.04
C ALA A 237 0.89 9.62 15.52
N SER A 238 2.02 9.39 16.18
CA SER A 238 2.98 10.40 16.60
C SER A 238 4.41 9.89 16.38
N LEU A 239 5.37 10.78 16.37
CA LEU A 239 6.81 10.45 16.36
C LEU A 239 7.42 10.61 17.76
N ASP A 240 6.63 11.02 18.73
CA ASP A 240 7.05 11.20 20.12
C ASP A 240 7.08 9.86 20.88
N ASP A 241 7.78 9.85 21.99
CA ASP A 241 7.80 8.72 22.92
C ASP A 241 6.57 8.77 23.84
N VAL A 242 5.53 8.03 23.46
CA VAL A 242 4.20 8.07 24.08
C VAL A 242 3.99 6.89 25.00
N THR A 243 3.58 7.14 26.23
CA THR A 243 3.16 6.11 27.21
C THR A 243 1.66 6.22 27.48
N LEU A 244 0.96 5.08 27.43
CA LEU A 244 -0.44 4.98 27.82
C LEU A 244 -0.55 4.97 29.34
N VAL A 245 -1.50 5.75 29.88
CA VAL A 245 -1.82 5.83 31.31
C VAL A 245 -3.28 5.47 31.49
N GLY A 246 -3.56 4.42 32.27
CA GLY A 246 -4.90 4.00 32.61
C GLY A 246 -5.27 4.45 34.02
N THR A 247 -6.40 5.12 34.19
CA THR A 247 -6.99 5.45 35.49
C THR A 247 -8.05 4.43 35.83
N PHE A 248 -7.91 3.79 36.97
CA PHE A 248 -8.81 2.76 37.51
C PHE A 248 -9.62 3.27 38.68
N ASP A 249 -10.49 2.43 39.23
CA ASP A 249 -11.31 2.78 40.40
C ASP A 249 -10.42 3.16 41.59
N GLY A 250 -10.81 4.20 42.32
CA GLY A 250 -10.02 4.79 43.40
C GLY A 250 -8.91 5.74 42.91
N ASP A 251 -9.00 6.22 41.67
CA ASP A 251 -8.05 7.14 41.03
C ASP A 251 -6.62 6.58 40.96
N ILE A 252 -6.53 5.25 40.86
CA ILE A 252 -5.22 4.57 40.71
C ILE A 252 -4.76 4.69 39.27
N GLU A 253 -3.60 5.30 39.06
CA GLU A 253 -2.95 5.38 37.77
C GLU A 253 -2.00 4.22 37.53
N ILE A 254 -2.13 3.58 36.38
CA ILE A 254 -1.23 2.51 35.90
C ILE A 254 -0.67 2.96 34.56
N ARG A 255 0.66 2.87 34.41
CA ARG A 255 1.40 3.30 33.23
C ARG A 255 1.86 2.10 32.41
N GLY A 256 1.68 2.19 31.12
CA GLY A 256 2.07 1.16 30.15
C GLY A 256 0.91 0.28 29.71
N GLU A 257 0.88 0.01 28.42
CA GLU A 257 -0.14 -0.82 27.77
C GLU A 257 -0.22 -2.22 28.37
N SER A 258 0.93 -2.84 28.53
CA SER A 258 1.04 -4.20 29.08
C SER A 258 0.53 -4.29 30.52
N GLU A 259 0.86 -3.31 31.35
CA GLU A 259 0.43 -3.28 32.76
C GLU A 259 -1.07 -3.00 32.89
N ILE A 260 -1.63 -2.14 32.03
CA ILE A 260 -3.07 -1.88 31.94
C ILE A 260 -3.82 -3.16 31.55
N SER A 261 -3.37 -3.86 30.52
CA SER A 261 -3.97 -5.10 30.07
C SER A 261 -3.90 -6.23 31.11
N ASN A 262 -2.88 -6.23 31.97
CA ASN A 262 -2.68 -7.25 33.02
C ASN A 262 -3.63 -7.09 34.22
N GLN A 263 -4.35 -5.96 34.34
CA GLN A 263 -5.26 -5.73 35.48
C GLN A 263 -6.46 -6.69 35.46
N GLY A 264 -6.87 -7.22 34.31
CA GLY A 264 -7.97 -8.16 34.17
C GLY A 264 -9.37 -7.50 34.16
N TYR A 265 -9.43 -6.18 34.24
CA TYR A 265 -10.65 -5.38 34.12
C TYR A 265 -10.37 -4.04 33.43
N PRO A 266 -11.37 -3.42 32.79
CA PRO A 266 -11.16 -2.18 32.01
C PRO A 266 -10.77 -1.00 32.90
N PRO A 267 -9.90 -0.10 32.40
CA PRO A 267 -9.70 1.20 33.01
C PRO A 267 -10.99 2.05 32.91
N ARG A 268 -11.19 2.93 33.87
CA ARG A 268 -12.24 3.93 33.84
C ARG A 268 -11.97 4.99 32.75
N TRP A 269 -10.70 5.36 32.61
CA TRP A 269 -10.22 6.35 31.65
C TRP A 269 -8.81 5.99 31.20
N VAL A 270 -8.45 6.41 29.98
CA VAL A 270 -7.06 6.36 29.52
C VAL A 270 -6.63 7.72 28.99
N SER A 271 -5.35 8.02 29.18
CA SER A 271 -4.69 9.24 28.71
C SER A 271 -3.30 8.90 28.16
N LEU A 272 -2.66 9.87 27.53
CA LEU A 272 -1.29 9.74 27.02
C LEU A 272 -0.33 10.58 27.87
N SER A 273 0.90 10.14 27.99
CA SER A 273 1.97 10.86 28.66
C SER A 273 3.22 10.87 27.77
N PRO A 274 3.89 12.01 27.57
CA PRO A 274 3.59 13.35 28.13
C PRO A 274 2.33 13.97 27.52
N ASP A 275 1.79 15.03 28.13
CA ASP A 275 0.61 15.74 27.62
C ASP A 275 0.87 16.50 26.32
N ALA A 276 2.11 16.95 26.11
CA ALA A 276 2.52 17.67 24.91
C ALA A 276 3.04 16.67 23.85
N ILE A 277 2.09 16.04 23.16
CA ILE A 277 2.32 15.11 22.06
C ILE A 277 1.84 15.75 20.77
N GLU A 278 2.60 15.63 19.69
CA GLU A 278 2.21 16.12 18.39
C GLU A 278 1.78 14.98 17.45
N ALA A 279 0.69 15.20 16.73
CA ALA A 279 0.28 14.28 15.67
C ALA A 279 1.31 14.27 14.54
N ASN A 280 1.56 13.11 13.98
CA ASN A 280 2.35 13.03 12.76
C ASN A 280 1.65 13.82 11.63
N PRO A 281 2.31 14.82 11.02
CA PRO A 281 1.70 15.64 9.96
C PRO A 281 1.22 14.81 8.76
N LYS A 282 1.87 13.67 8.47
CA LYS A 282 1.42 12.74 7.42
C LYS A 282 0.09 12.07 7.78
N ALA A 283 -0.16 11.79 9.08
CA ALA A 283 -1.42 11.22 9.56
C ALA A 283 -2.55 12.23 9.43
N VAL A 284 -2.35 13.46 9.87
CA VAL A 284 -3.32 14.56 9.73
C VAL A 284 -3.67 14.79 8.26
N LYS A 285 -2.65 14.84 7.39
CA LYS A 285 -2.86 14.99 5.96
C LYS A 285 -3.63 13.81 5.36
N ALA A 286 -3.32 12.57 5.74
CA ALA A 286 -4.01 11.39 5.24
C ALA A 286 -5.51 11.41 5.61
N ILE A 287 -5.84 11.83 6.84
CA ILE A 287 -7.22 11.97 7.31
C ILE A 287 -7.96 13.06 6.51
N SER A 288 -7.31 14.19 6.26
CA SER A 288 -7.88 15.29 5.47
C SER A 288 -8.17 14.90 4.01
N ASP A 289 -7.30 14.07 3.41
CA ASP A 289 -7.40 13.62 2.01
C ASP A 289 -8.26 12.33 1.87
N ALA A 290 -8.87 11.82 2.95
CA ALA A 290 -9.59 10.55 2.96
C ALA A 290 -10.96 10.62 2.27
N ASP A 291 -11.30 9.55 1.55
CA ASP A 291 -12.67 9.30 1.06
C ASP A 291 -13.47 8.43 2.04
N LEU A 292 -12.77 7.72 2.96
CA LEU A 292 -13.35 6.88 4.00
C LEU A 292 -12.37 6.75 5.17
N ILE A 293 -12.88 6.90 6.40
CA ILE A 293 -12.14 6.69 7.63
C ILE A 293 -12.70 5.46 8.35
N LEU A 294 -11.85 4.46 8.60
CA LEU A 294 -12.16 3.30 9.41
C LEU A 294 -11.44 3.41 10.76
N ILE A 295 -12.17 3.28 11.85
CA ILE A 295 -11.62 3.29 13.19
C ILE A 295 -11.70 1.86 13.73
N GLY A 296 -10.54 1.24 13.99
CA GLY A 296 -10.45 -0.18 14.35
C GLY A 296 -10.47 -1.13 13.12
N PRO A 297 -10.64 -2.47 13.34
CA PRO A 297 -10.74 -3.14 14.63
C PRO A 297 -9.41 -3.17 15.40
N GLY A 298 -9.50 -3.41 16.69
CA GLY A 298 -8.33 -3.50 17.58
C GLY A 298 -8.76 -3.41 19.05
N SER A 299 -7.82 -3.54 19.96
CA SER A 299 -8.05 -3.32 21.38
C SER A 299 -8.55 -1.89 21.64
N LEU A 300 -9.69 -1.77 22.29
CA LEU A 300 -10.36 -0.48 22.43
C LEU A 300 -9.48 0.53 23.17
N TYR A 301 -9.00 0.15 24.35
CA TYR A 301 -8.25 1.06 25.24
C TYR A 301 -6.77 1.15 24.87
N THR A 302 -6.19 0.10 24.28
CA THR A 302 -4.75 0.02 24.08
C THR A 302 -4.30 0.23 22.64
N SER A 303 -5.22 0.06 21.65
CA SER A 303 -4.86 0.24 20.24
C SER A 303 -5.68 1.31 19.52
N ILE A 304 -6.96 1.51 19.87
CA ILE A 304 -7.83 2.47 19.15
C ILE A 304 -7.78 3.83 19.82
N ILE A 305 -8.19 3.91 21.09
CA ILE A 305 -8.27 5.17 21.84
C ILE A 305 -6.93 5.91 21.85
N PRO A 306 -5.75 5.27 22.04
CA PRO A 306 -4.49 5.98 22.04
C PRO A 306 -4.20 6.77 20.75
N ASN A 307 -4.68 6.32 19.58
CA ASN A 307 -4.55 7.10 18.35
C ASN A 307 -5.44 8.35 18.38
N ILE A 308 -6.66 8.21 18.90
CA ILE A 308 -7.64 9.32 18.95
C ILE A 308 -7.22 10.37 19.98
N LEU A 309 -6.54 9.95 21.05
CA LEU A 309 -6.05 10.86 22.08
C LEU A 309 -4.84 11.70 21.64
N VAL A 310 -4.21 11.40 20.52
CA VAL A 310 -3.12 12.25 19.99
C VAL A 310 -3.73 13.55 19.47
N PRO A 311 -3.38 14.72 20.07
CA PRO A 311 -3.86 16.01 19.63
C PRO A 311 -3.58 16.24 18.15
N GLY A 312 -4.57 16.73 17.39
CA GLY A 312 -4.51 16.90 15.93
C GLY A 312 -5.09 15.71 15.14
N ILE A 313 -5.15 14.49 15.69
CA ILE A 313 -5.83 13.36 15.02
C ILE A 313 -7.33 13.44 15.19
N SER A 314 -7.83 13.62 16.42
CA SER A 314 -9.26 13.81 16.68
C SER A 314 -9.83 15.02 15.91
N GLU A 315 -9.13 16.15 15.96
CA GLU A 315 -9.54 17.37 15.25
C GLU A 315 -9.56 17.16 13.72
N ALA A 316 -8.58 16.43 13.18
CA ALA A 316 -8.57 16.11 11.77
C ALA A 316 -9.73 15.18 11.36
N ILE A 317 -10.09 14.21 12.22
CA ILE A 317 -11.25 13.34 12.01
C ILE A 317 -12.53 14.14 12.03
N GLU A 318 -12.69 15.07 12.98
CA GLU A 318 -13.86 15.94 13.07
C GLU A 318 -14.00 16.86 11.87
N ALA A 319 -12.91 17.47 11.43
CA ALA A 319 -12.88 18.37 10.30
C ALA A 319 -13.07 17.67 8.93
N SER A 320 -12.90 16.35 8.88
CA SER A 320 -13.03 15.59 7.66
C SER A 320 -14.48 15.39 7.24
N SER A 321 -14.77 15.59 5.95
CA SER A 321 -16.09 15.29 5.35
C SER A 321 -16.26 13.81 5.00
N ALA A 322 -15.22 12.99 5.16
CA ALA A 322 -15.28 11.56 4.84
C ALA A 322 -16.19 10.80 5.80
N PRO A 323 -16.99 9.83 5.33
CA PRO A 323 -17.74 8.95 6.20
C PRO A 323 -16.79 8.22 7.16
N ARG A 324 -17.23 8.09 8.42
CA ARG A 324 -16.49 7.45 9.51
C ARG A 324 -17.20 6.17 9.92
N ILE A 325 -16.46 5.06 9.97
CA ILE A 325 -17.01 3.76 10.36
C ILE A 325 -16.16 3.21 11.51
N PHE A 326 -16.81 2.99 12.64
CA PHE A 326 -16.19 2.27 13.75
C PHE A 326 -16.39 0.76 13.59
N VAL A 327 -15.30 0.02 13.49
CA VAL A 327 -15.29 -1.42 13.33
C VAL A 327 -15.05 -2.07 14.69
N VAL A 328 -16.12 -2.54 15.30
CA VAL A 328 -16.08 -3.19 16.62
C VAL A 328 -15.50 -4.60 16.50
N ASN A 329 -14.74 -5.04 17.50
CA ASN A 329 -14.22 -6.39 17.58
C ASN A 329 -15.36 -7.42 17.60
N VAL A 330 -15.17 -8.55 16.91
CA VAL A 330 -16.15 -9.65 16.86
C VAL A 330 -16.36 -10.30 18.22
N ALA A 331 -15.36 -10.26 19.09
CA ALA A 331 -15.41 -10.80 20.46
C ALA A 331 -14.88 -9.77 21.45
N THR A 332 -15.38 -9.81 22.68
CA THR A 332 -14.87 -9.02 23.78
C THR A 332 -13.47 -9.51 24.19
N GLN A 333 -12.64 -8.60 24.62
CA GLN A 333 -11.26 -8.87 25.04
C GLN A 333 -11.19 -8.92 26.56
N TYR A 334 -10.68 -10.03 27.09
CA TYR A 334 -10.48 -10.20 28.52
C TYR A 334 -9.55 -9.09 29.07
N GLY A 335 -9.96 -8.48 30.18
CA GLY A 335 -9.20 -7.41 30.81
C GLY A 335 -9.49 -6.01 30.26
N GLU A 336 -10.11 -5.90 29.07
CA GLU A 336 -10.41 -4.59 28.47
C GLU A 336 -11.91 -4.36 28.24
N THR A 337 -12.60 -5.32 27.62
CA THR A 337 -13.99 -5.09 27.16
C THR A 337 -14.92 -6.22 27.56
N ASN A 338 -14.66 -6.87 28.69
CA ASN A 338 -15.50 -7.95 29.21
C ASN A 338 -16.98 -7.53 29.29
N GLY A 339 -17.84 -8.24 28.59
CA GLY A 339 -19.29 -8.00 28.62
C GLY A 339 -19.74 -6.75 27.88
N TYR A 340 -18.88 -6.05 27.14
CA TYR A 340 -19.26 -4.87 26.37
C TYR A 340 -20.12 -5.27 25.17
N SER A 341 -21.23 -4.57 24.97
CA SER A 341 -21.96 -4.55 23.71
C SER A 341 -21.25 -3.63 22.69
N ALA A 342 -21.63 -3.72 21.41
CA ALA A 342 -21.13 -2.78 20.40
C ALA A 342 -21.44 -1.33 20.77
N ALA A 343 -22.64 -1.06 21.30
CA ALA A 343 -23.02 0.27 21.79
C ALA A 343 -22.08 0.75 22.91
N ARG A 344 -21.69 -0.13 23.84
CA ARG A 344 -20.77 0.25 24.92
C ARG A 344 -19.38 0.55 24.42
N HIS A 345 -18.87 -0.20 23.41
CA HIS A 345 -17.59 0.15 22.77
C HIS A 345 -17.64 1.56 22.16
N TYR A 346 -18.72 1.86 21.46
CA TYR A 346 -18.92 3.18 20.86
C TYR A 346 -19.02 4.32 21.89
N GLU A 347 -19.80 4.12 22.96
CA GLU A 347 -19.90 5.09 24.06
C GLU A 347 -18.54 5.42 24.68
N VAL A 348 -17.73 4.39 24.95
CA VAL A 348 -16.39 4.57 25.52
C VAL A 348 -15.47 5.29 24.55
N LEU A 349 -15.47 4.93 23.27
CA LEU A 349 -14.70 5.62 22.25
C LEU A 349 -15.08 7.10 22.17
N ARG A 350 -16.40 7.39 22.09
CA ARG A 350 -16.93 8.75 22.00
C ARG A 350 -16.55 9.59 23.23
N SER A 351 -16.62 9.02 24.42
CA SER A 351 -16.30 9.75 25.66
C SER A 351 -14.83 10.18 25.71
N HIS A 352 -13.91 9.37 25.16
CA HIS A 352 -12.48 9.69 25.12
C HIS A 352 -12.12 10.65 23.98
N ALA A 353 -12.83 10.60 22.89
CA ALA A 353 -12.59 11.47 21.74
C ALA A 353 -12.99 12.93 21.97
N GLY A 354 -13.81 13.20 22.98
CA GLY A 354 -14.35 14.55 23.22
C GLY A 354 -15.33 15.05 22.15
N CYS A 355 -15.71 14.21 21.21
CA CYS A 355 -16.48 14.54 20.03
C CYS A 355 -17.90 13.99 20.10
N GLU A 356 -18.91 14.81 19.81
CA GLU A 356 -20.32 14.35 19.78
C GLU A 356 -20.64 13.48 18.53
N GLU A 357 -19.85 13.57 17.46
CA GLU A 357 -20.17 12.99 16.14
C GLU A 357 -19.05 12.10 15.54
N LEU A 358 -18.49 11.15 16.30
CA LEU A 358 -17.47 10.22 15.75
C LEU A 358 -18.04 9.15 14.82
N ALA A 359 -19.36 8.95 14.78
CA ALA A 359 -20.00 8.01 13.87
C ALA A 359 -21.43 8.42 13.55
N THR A 360 -21.70 8.64 12.33
CA THR A 360 -23.03 8.57 11.73
C THR A 360 -23.08 7.45 10.72
#